data_28df4302c8ba4ae4cc8cb04578ddf949
#
_entry.id   28df4302c8ba4ae4cc8cb04578ddf949
#
_cell.length_a   1.000
_cell.length_b   1.000
_cell.length_c   1.000
_cell.angle_alpha   90.00
_cell.angle_beta   90.00
_cell.angle_gamma   90.00
#
_symmetry.space_group_name_H-M   'P 1'
#
loop_
_entity.id
_entity.type
_entity.pdbx_description
1 polymer ?
#
loop_
_entity_poly.entity_id
_entity_poly.type
_entity_poly.pdbx_seq_one_letter_code
_entity_poly.pdbx_strand_id
1 'polypeptide(L)'
;FIYDPVHAGDAPQSLASPARLRARAPKVARAIRMMEHHLDAPPRTAEIAKWVALTPRALEQQFRAALGTTPGAFFLNLRLAEAWRLAVDTARPVHDIALATGFTSQATFARAFKQTHGVSVTALRRGR
;
A
#
# COMPACT_ATOMS: atom_id res chain seq x y z
N PHE A 1 13.37 9.98 8.00
CA PHE A 1 13.08 9.49 7.79
C PHE A 1 12.84 9.30 7.40
N ILE A 2 12.58 9.12 7.07
CA ILE A 2 12.26 8.70 6.63
C ILE A 2 11.70 8.36 5.96
N TYR A 3 11.56 8.34 5.67
CA TYR A 3 10.90 7.71 4.97
C TYR A 3 9.75 8.23 4.72
N ASP A 4 9.59 8.43 4.13
CA ASP A 4 8.57 8.68 3.88
C ASP A 4 8.41 8.31 2.69
N PRO A 5 8.46 7.40 2.54
CA PRO A 5 8.45 6.94 1.46
C PRO A 5 7.41 7.15 0.78
N VAL A 6 6.79 7.20 1.17
CA VAL A 6 5.86 7.33 0.67
C VAL A 6 5.76 8.42 0.30
N HIS A 7 6.29 8.85 0.55
CA HIS A 7 6.21 9.87 0.29
C HIS A 7 6.89 10.09 -0.43
N ALA A 8 7.13 9.55 -0.48
CA ALA A 8 7.59 9.76 -1.15
C ALA A 8 6.98 10.22 -2.00
N GLY A 9 6.56 10.67 -2.01
CA GLY A 9 6.10 11.31 -2.48
C GLY A 9 5.68 11.52 -3.46
N ASP A 10 5.38 11.45 -3.72
CA ASP A 10 5.13 11.52 -4.67
C ASP A 10 3.86 11.65 -5.10
N ALA A 11 2.96 11.34 -4.51
CA ALA A 11 1.62 11.63 -4.85
C ALA A 11 1.40 13.10 -4.85
N PRO A 12 0.59 13.62 -5.73
CA PRO A 12 0.25 15.02 -5.66
C PRO A 12 -0.29 15.32 -4.28
N GLN A 13 0.34 16.26 -3.62
CA GLN A 13 -0.02 16.58 -2.25
C GLN A 13 -1.49 16.95 -2.12
N SER A 14 -2.02 17.65 -3.13
CA SER A 14 -3.40 18.08 -3.06
C SER A 14 -4.38 16.93 -3.00
N LEU A 15 -4.01 15.75 -3.50
CA LEU A 15 -4.89 14.60 -3.49
C LEU A 15 -4.53 13.61 -2.39
N ALA A 16 -3.48 13.89 -1.61
CA ALA A 16 -3.10 13.01 -0.52
C ALA A 16 -4.04 13.16 0.68
N SER A 17 -4.75 14.28 0.79
CA SER A 17 -5.68 14.48 1.89
C SER A 17 -6.89 13.56 1.74
N PRO A 18 -7.21 12.75 2.77
CA PRO A 18 -8.40 11.90 2.68
C PRO A 18 -9.69 12.66 2.41
N ALA A 19 -9.85 13.83 3.00
CA ALA A 19 -11.06 14.61 2.79
C ALA A 19 -11.16 15.08 1.35
N ARG A 20 -10.06 15.57 0.79
CA ARG A 20 -10.07 16.04 -0.58
C ARG A 20 -10.29 14.88 -1.56
N LEU A 21 -9.67 13.75 -1.28
CA LEU A 21 -9.85 12.58 -2.13
C LEU A 21 -11.31 12.12 -2.12
N ARG A 22 -11.94 12.09 -0.94
CA ARG A 22 -13.35 11.72 -0.85
C ARG A 22 -14.22 12.66 -1.67
N ALA A 23 -13.89 13.94 -1.67
CA ALA A 23 -14.69 14.94 -2.39
C ALA A 23 -14.50 14.82 -3.90
N ARG A 24 -13.29 14.58 -4.35
CA ARG A 24 -13.00 14.62 -5.78
C ARG A 24 -13.03 13.25 -6.46
N ALA A 25 -12.67 12.21 -5.74
CA ALA A 25 -12.62 10.86 -6.28
C ALA A 25 -13.18 9.88 -5.26
N PRO A 26 -14.49 9.93 -4.98
CA PRO A 26 -15.07 9.13 -3.91
C PRO A 26 -14.92 7.63 -4.10
N LYS A 27 -14.94 7.15 -5.35
CA LYS A 27 -14.77 5.71 -5.57
C LYS A 27 -13.33 5.26 -5.34
N VAL A 28 -12.36 6.12 -5.67
CA VAL A 28 -10.96 5.83 -5.35
C VAL A 28 -10.79 5.80 -3.84
N ALA A 29 -11.37 6.77 -3.13
CA ALA A 29 -11.27 6.80 -1.68
C ALA A 29 -11.88 5.55 -1.06
N ARG A 30 -13.03 5.09 -1.58
CA ARG A 30 -13.65 3.89 -1.08
C ARG A 30 -12.80 2.66 -1.36
N ALA A 31 -12.20 2.58 -2.55
CA ALA A 31 -11.33 1.48 -2.89
C ALA A 31 -10.14 1.40 -1.93
N ILE A 32 -9.58 2.55 -1.59
CA ILE A 32 -8.46 2.58 -0.65
C ILE A 32 -8.88 2.07 0.73
N ARG A 33 -10.07 2.46 1.21
CA ARG A 33 -10.55 1.95 2.49
C ARG A 33 -10.70 0.44 2.46
N MET A 34 -11.18 -0.11 1.34
CA MET A 34 -11.30 -1.56 1.23
C MET A 34 -9.93 -2.23 1.21
N MET A 35 -8.96 -1.62 0.54
CA MET A 35 -7.59 -2.12 0.58
C MET A 35 -7.04 -2.14 2.00
N GLU A 36 -7.28 -1.08 2.77
CA GLU A 36 -6.79 -0.99 4.13
C GLU A 36 -7.35 -2.06 5.05
N HIS A 37 -8.55 -2.55 4.74
CA HIS A 37 -9.17 -3.60 5.55
C HIS A 37 -8.79 -5.00 5.08
N HIS A 38 -7.99 -5.13 4.03
CA HIS A 38 -7.65 -6.43 3.45
C HIS A 38 -6.16 -6.58 3.19
N LEU A 39 -5.33 -5.98 4.05
CA LEU A 39 -3.88 -6.01 3.84
C LEU A 39 -3.32 -7.44 3.91
N ASP A 40 -3.88 -8.27 4.77
CA ASP A 40 -3.39 -9.64 4.95
C ASP A 40 -3.96 -10.63 3.92
N ALA A 41 -5.02 -10.23 3.22
CA ALA A 41 -5.64 -11.09 2.21
C ALA A 41 -6.05 -10.21 1.03
N PRO A 42 -5.07 -9.72 0.27
CA PRO A 42 -5.36 -8.71 -0.76
C PRO A 42 -6.22 -9.26 -1.88
N PRO A 43 -7.37 -8.61 -2.11
CA PRO A 43 -8.21 -8.99 -3.24
C PRO A 43 -7.59 -8.53 -4.56
N ARG A 44 -8.03 -9.14 -5.64
CA ARG A 44 -7.61 -8.73 -6.97
C ARG A 44 -8.21 -7.39 -7.33
N THR A 45 -7.56 -6.68 -8.24
CA THR A 45 -8.06 -5.40 -8.72
C THR A 45 -9.48 -5.51 -9.24
N ALA A 46 -9.79 -6.61 -9.92
CA ALA A 46 -11.15 -6.81 -10.45
C ALA A 46 -12.19 -6.86 -9.34
N GLU A 47 -11.85 -7.46 -8.21
CA GLU A 47 -12.77 -7.52 -7.08
C GLU A 47 -12.98 -6.15 -6.45
N ILE A 48 -11.90 -5.40 -6.31
CA ILE A 48 -11.99 -4.04 -5.76
C ILE A 48 -12.86 -3.18 -6.66
N ALA A 49 -12.66 -3.29 -7.98
CA ALA A 49 -13.47 -2.53 -8.93
C ALA A 49 -14.95 -2.85 -8.77
N LYS A 50 -15.26 -4.13 -8.62
CA LYS A 50 -16.64 -4.54 -8.44
C LYS A 50 -17.24 -3.93 -7.17
N TRP A 51 -16.47 -3.88 -6.10
CA TRP A 51 -16.95 -3.33 -4.83
C TRP A 51 -17.31 -1.86 -4.93
N VAL A 52 -16.64 -1.13 -5.82
CA VAL A 52 -16.92 0.30 -5.99
C VAL A 52 -17.71 0.59 -7.26
N ALA A 53 -18.30 -0.46 -7.85
CA ALA A 53 -19.17 -0.33 -9.02
C ALA A 53 -18.47 0.28 -10.23
N LEU A 54 -17.25 -0.18 -10.49
CA LEU A 54 -16.46 0.24 -11.64
C LEU A 54 -15.95 -1.00 -12.38
N THR A 55 -15.64 -0.82 -13.66
CA THR A 55 -14.86 -1.82 -14.36
C THR A 55 -13.41 -1.70 -13.92
N PRO A 56 -12.60 -2.77 -14.08
CA PRO A 56 -11.17 -2.66 -13.75
C PRO A 56 -10.48 -1.52 -14.49
N ARG A 57 -10.84 -1.31 -15.76
CA ARG A 57 -10.24 -0.24 -16.54
C ARG A 57 -10.62 1.13 -15.99
N ALA A 58 -11.89 1.31 -15.60
CA ALA A 58 -12.33 2.59 -15.04
C ALA A 58 -11.65 2.84 -13.70
N LEU A 59 -11.48 1.81 -12.89
CA LEU A 59 -10.78 1.96 -11.62
C LEU A 59 -9.34 2.40 -11.85
N GLU A 60 -8.66 1.75 -12.81
CA GLU A 60 -7.30 2.12 -13.14
C GLU A 60 -7.20 3.57 -13.60
N GLN A 61 -8.13 3.98 -14.47
CA GLN A 61 -8.12 5.35 -14.97
C GLN A 61 -8.34 6.35 -13.85
N GLN A 62 -9.26 6.06 -12.93
CA GLN A 62 -9.52 6.97 -11.82
C GLN A 62 -8.36 7.04 -10.84
N PHE A 63 -7.68 5.91 -10.60
CA PHE A 63 -6.49 5.94 -9.75
C PHE A 63 -5.38 6.78 -10.39
N ARG A 64 -5.15 6.60 -11.69
CA ARG A 64 -4.11 7.39 -12.35
C ARG A 64 -4.46 8.87 -12.35
N ALA A 65 -5.72 9.22 -12.57
CA ALA A 65 -6.13 10.61 -12.57
C ALA A 65 -6.02 11.24 -11.18
N ALA A 66 -6.38 10.49 -10.13
CA ALA A 66 -6.39 11.03 -8.79
C ALA A 66 -5.02 10.96 -8.10
N LEU A 67 -4.25 9.90 -8.34
CA LEU A 67 -3.05 9.62 -7.57
C LEU A 67 -1.81 9.36 -8.42
N GLY A 68 -1.94 9.31 -9.74
CA GLY A 68 -0.78 9.11 -10.61
C GLY A 68 -0.22 7.70 -10.61
N THR A 69 -0.98 6.72 -10.11
CA THR A 69 -0.50 5.35 -10.03
C THR A 69 -1.65 4.38 -10.29
N THR A 70 -1.33 3.10 -10.43
CA THR A 70 -2.35 2.07 -10.62
C THR A 70 -2.86 1.58 -9.27
N PRO A 71 -4.07 0.97 -9.24
CA PRO A 71 -4.57 0.38 -8.00
C PRO A 71 -3.63 -0.67 -7.43
N GLY A 72 -3.03 -1.51 -8.29
CA GLY A 72 -2.13 -2.55 -7.82
C GLY A 72 -0.87 -1.99 -7.17
N ALA A 73 -0.27 -0.99 -7.81
CA ALA A 73 0.93 -0.37 -7.26
C ALA A 73 0.61 0.36 -5.96
N PHE A 74 -0.53 1.04 -5.91
CA PHE A 74 -0.94 1.73 -4.69
C PHE A 74 -1.15 0.74 -3.55
N PHE A 75 -1.83 -0.38 -3.84
CA PHE A 75 -2.11 -1.38 -2.83
C PHE A 75 -0.81 -2.01 -2.30
N LEU A 76 0.12 -2.30 -3.21
CA LEU A 76 1.42 -2.83 -2.80
C LEU A 76 2.11 -1.87 -1.85
N ASN A 77 2.07 -0.59 -2.15
CA ASN A 77 2.70 0.42 -1.29
C ASN A 77 2.00 0.50 0.07
N LEU A 78 0.68 0.36 0.12
CA LEU A 78 -0.03 0.31 1.40
C LEU A 78 0.45 -0.87 2.25
N ARG A 79 0.58 -2.04 1.63
CA ARG A 79 1.03 -3.23 2.33
C ARG A 79 2.45 -3.06 2.86
N LEU A 80 3.31 -2.46 2.06
CA LEU A 80 4.70 -2.26 2.47
C LEU A 80 4.84 -1.14 3.49
N ALA A 81 3.95 -0.14 3.47
CA ALA A 81 3.92 0.88 4.52
C ALA A 81 3.51 0.26 5.86
N GLU A 82 2.54 -0.63 5.85
CA GLU A 82 2.15 -1.34 7.07
C GLU A 82 3.29 -2.24 7.54
N ALA A 83 4.00 -2.87 6.61
CA ALA A 83 5.15 -3.69 6.98
C ALA A 83 6.24 -2.85 7.67
N TRP A 84 6.47 -1.65 7.20
CA TRP A 84 7.41 -0.73 7.84
C TRP A 84 6.98 -0.45 9.28
N ARG A 85 5.69 -0.12 9.46
CA ARG A 85 5.18 0.15 10.80
C ARG A 85 5.36 -1.04 11.73
N LEU A 86 5.05 -2.24 11.24
CA LEU A 86 5.22 -3.45 12.04
C LEU A 86 6.69 -3.71 12.37
N ALA A 87 7.58 -3.42 11.41
CA ALA A 87 9.02 -3.63 11.64
C ALA A 87 9.56 -2.69 12.71
N VAL A 88 9.08 -1.44 12.73
CA VAL A 88 9.57 -0.43 13.66
C VAL A 88 8.88 -0.51 15.01
N ASP A 89 7.55 -0.71 15.00
CA ASP A 89 6.76 -0.59 16.22
C ASP A 89 6.54 -1.89 16.96
N THR A 90 6.90 -3.03 16.36
CA THR A 90 6.68 -4.33 16.99
C THR A 90 7.94 -5.16 16.93
N ALA A 91 7.94 -6.26 17.68
CA ALA A 91 9.03 -7.24 17.65
C ALA A 91 8.64 -8.46 16.81
N ARG A 92 7.61 -8.36 15.98
CA ARG A 92 7.15 -9.50 15.19
C ARG A 92 8.26 -10.04 14.29
N PRO A 93 8.37 -11.37 14.17
CA PRO A 93 9.32 -11.94 13.23
C PRO A 93 9.00 -11.53 11.79
N VAL A 94 10.02 -11.52 10.95
CA VAL A 94 9.86 -11.14 9.54
C VAL A 94 8.79 -11.99 8.86
N HIS A 95 8.75 -13.28 9.17
CA HIS A 95 7.74 -14.17 8.59
C HIS A 95 6.32 -13.70 8.92
N ASP A 96 6.10 -13.31 10.16
CA ASP A 96 4.78 -12.84 10.58
C ASP A 96 4.40 -11.54 9.89
N ILE A 97 5.37 -10.64 9.71
CA ILE A 97 5.13 -9.38 9.01
C ILE A 97 4.74 -9.66 7.56
N ALA A 98 5.44 -10.61 6.92
CA ALA A 98 5.11 -10.97 5.55
C ALA A 98 3.66 -11.46 5.43
N LEU A 99 3.25 -12.34 6.34
CA LEU A 99 1.88 -12.85 6.34
C LEU A 99 0.87 -11.75 6.62
N ALA A 100 1.15 -10.90 7.60
CA ALA A 100 0.22 -9.83 7.98
C ALA A 100 0.00 -8.81 6.88
N THR A 101 0.92 -8.75 5.92
CA THR A 101 0.82 -7.79 4.82
C THR A 101 0.54 -8.47 3.48
N GLY A 102 0.07 -9.72 3.55
CA GLY A 102 -0.49 -10.39 2.37
C GLY A 102 0.51 -11.07 1.46
N PHE A 103 1.72 -11.32 1.94
CA PHE A 103 2.70 -12.04 1.14
C PHE A 103 2.69 -13.52 1.49
N THR A 104 2.67 -14.37 0.49
CA THR A 104 2.68 -15.82 0.70
C THR A 104 4.08 -16.38 0.83
N SER A 105 5.09 -15.59 0.48
CA SER A 105 6.48 -16.01 0.52
C SER A 105 7.30 -14.95 1.22
N GLN A 106 8.10 -15.37 2.20
CA GLN A 106 8.97 -14.42 2.89
C GLN A 106 10.03 -13.86 1.93
N ALA A 107 10.49 -14.64 0.96
CA ALA A 107 11.46 -14.17 -0.01
C ALA A 107 10.90 -13.07 -0.89
N THR A 108 9.65 -13.24 -1.35
CA THR A 108 8.99 -12.20 -2.15
C THR A 108 8.79 -10.93 -1.33
N PHE A 109 8.36 -11.09 -0.08
CA PHE A 109 8.21 -9.97 0.83
C PHE A 109 9.53 -9.23 1.01
N ALA A 110 10.60 -9.97 1.29
CA ALA A 110 11.90 -9.34 1.57
C ALA A 110 12.40 -8.53 0.39
N ARG A 111 12.23 -9.05 -0.83
CA ARG A 111 12.64 -8.30 -2.02
C ARG A 111 11.81 -7.03 -2.19
N ALA A 112 10.49 -7.14 -2.03
CA ALA A 112 9.62 -5.98 -2.19
C ALA A 112 9.90 -4.92 -1.12
N PHE A 113 10.10 -5.36 0.11
CA PHE A 113 10.38 -4.45 1.21
C PHE A 113 11.67 -3.68 0.96
N LYS A 114 12.74 -4.40 0.60
CA LYS A 114 14.03 -3.76 0.37
C LYS A 114 13.98 -2.84 -0.85
N GLN A 115 13.26 -3.25 -1.89
CA GLN A 115 13.15 -2.42 -3.08
C GLN A 115 12.43 -1.11 -2.79
N THR A 116 11.40 -1.16 -1.97
CA THR A 116 10.62 0.03 -1.65
C THR A 116 11.30 0.90 -0.61
N HIS A 117 11.89 0.30 0.41
CA HIS A 117 12.40 1.06 1.57
C HIS A 117 13.91 1.20 1.59
N GLY A 118 14.63 0.52 0.70
CA GLY A 118 16.08 0.63 0.63
C GLY A 118 16.84 -0.18 1.66
N VAL A 119 16.16 -0.81 2.61
CA VAL A 119 16.79 -1.65 3.63
C VAL A 119 15.89 -2.86 3.88
N SER A 120 16.49 -3.94 4.41
CA SER A 120 15.69 -5.08 4.85
C SER A 120 15.14 -4.81 6.25
N VAL A 121 14.13 -5.60 6.65
CA VAL A 121 13.60 -5.50 8.01
C VAL A 121 14.69 -5.74 9.04
N THR A 122 15.53 -6.75 8.79
CA THR A 122 16.62 -7.08 9.71
C THR A 122 17.61 -5.92 9.83
N ALA A 123 18.01 -5.33 8.71
CA ALA A 123 18.93 -4.21 8.73
C ALA A 123 18.31 -3.00 9.43
N LEU A 124 17.02 -2.75 9.16
CA LEU A 124 16.31 -1.66 9.80
C LEU A 124 16.31 -1.81 11.33
N ARG A 125 16.04 -3.04 11.81
CA ARG A 125 15.98 -3.29 13.24
C ARG A 125 17.35 -3.23 13.91
N ARG A 126 18.38 -3.64 13.17
CA ARG A 126 19.74 -3.56 13.69
C ARG A 126 20.19 -2.13 13.88
N GLY A 127 19.73 -1.23 13.04
CA GLY A 127 20.13 0.17 13.08
C GLY A 127 19.42 0.99 14.14
N ARG A 128 18.50 0.39 14.90
CA ARG A 128 17.75 1.15 15.92
C ARG A 128 18.48 1.28 17.22
#